data_f7004d911d0d4076f80339b45be760e8
#
_entry.id   f7004d911d0d4076f80339b45be760e8
#
_cell.length_a   1.000
_cell.length_b   1.000
_cell.length_c   1.000
_cell.angle_alpha   90.00
_cell.angle_beta   90.00
_cell.angle_gamma   90.00
#
_symmetry.space_group_name_H-M   'P 1'
#
loop_
_entity.id
_entity.type
_entity.pdbx_description
1 polymer ?
#
loop_
_entity_poly.entity_id
_entity_poly.type
_entity_poly.pdbx_seq_one_letter_code
_entity_poly.pdbx_strand_id
1 'polypeptide(L)'
;MKKFLSLALALLLVCVMLPVVALADGTSLPTAENGVITLTENVTLSNTWNISSDVIIDLNGHKLTINNGTAIYVSGGSFTVKDSGQNGEMALDGTISLMNTTMRLENGTVSFHQRQTGISLWNSEFVMTDGMVYAAVQESFCFNPGYGNTVTIDISGGTVKSVSTNTAMIGWGRFPSSKLNISISGNTTVDFANELMNGEGNNDVSFEITGGTFIGRDHLDDVDPYISEDGLVVLDDENIYVGDTATSVVSNATSGTFTVVNGSANVDLTVKGGVTVKNGMAEGTVTVNGKTLEAKEEYTAPTVIIISGDTTPAETPKTEDQKNPSTGANDFVGLAAAAAVVALLGSAVVLRKK
;
A
#
# COMPACT_ATOMS: atom_id res chain seq x y z
N MET A 1 -17.00 16.67 45.87
CA MET A 1 -17.34 15.50 45.03
C MET A 1 -18.72 15.63 44.34
N LYS A 2 -19.81 16.02 44.99
CA LYS A 2 -21.15 16.12 44.35
C LYS A 2 -21.23 17.13 43.19
N LYS A 3 -20.48 18.24 43.22
CA LYS A 3 -20.48 19.25 42.13
C LYS A 3 -19.72 18.81 40.88
N PHE A 4 -18.69 17.98 41.01
CA PHE A 4 -17.97 17.42 39.85
C PHE A 4 -18.77 16.31 39.15
N LEU A 5 -19.55 15.55 39.90
CA LEU A 5 -20.40 14.49 39.36
C LEU A 5 -21.54 15.08 38.49
N SER A 6 -22.12 16.20 38.92
CA SER A 6 -23.20 16.89 38.19
C SER A 6 -22.67 17.55 36.87
N LEU A 7 -21.44 18.05 36.89
CA LEU A 7 -20.82 18.64 35.70
C LEU A 7 -20.46 17.55 34.67
N ALA A 8 -19.92 16.41 35.14
CA ALA A 8 -19.62 15.28 34.27
C ALA A 8 -20.88 14.67 33.65
N LEU A 9 -21.97 14.56 34.43
CA LEU A 9 -23.26 14.07 33.93
C LEU A 9 -23.91 15.02 32.93
N ALA A 10 -23.79 16.34 33.16
CA ALA A 10 -24.27 17.36 32.18
C ALA A 10 -23.47 17.33 30.87
N LEU A 11 -22.14 17.14 30.94
CA LEU A 11 -21.30 17.00 29.75
C LEU A 11 -21.63 15.71 28.97
N LEU A 12 -21.88 14.61 29.68
CA LEU A 12 -22.29 13.34 29.06
C LEU A 12 -23.67 13.47 28.37
N LEU A 13 -24.60 14.22 28.97
CA LEU A 13 -25.93 14.44 28.40
C LEU A 13 -25.88 15.34 27.17
N VAL A 14 -24.98 16.33 27.13
CA VAL A 14 -24.76 17.18 25.95
C VAL A 14 -24.15 16.40 24.80
N CYS A 15 -23.23 15.47 25.05
CA CYS A 15 -22.70 14.59 24.01
C CYS A 15 -23.74 13.61 23.44
N VAL A 16 -24.76 13.21 24.24
CA VAL A 16 -25.85 12.33 23.76
C VAL A 16 -26.92 13.12 22.99
N MET A 17 -26.96 14.45 23.16
CA MET A 17 -27.93 15.33 22.49
C MET A 17 -27.38 16.03 21.23
N LEU A 18 -26.17 15.69 20.78
CA LEU A 18 -25.79 16.07 19.43
C LEU A 18 -26.79 15.36 18.50
N PRO A 19 -27.58 16.11 17.72
CA PRO A 19 -28.41 15.45 16.73
C PRO A 19 -27.43 14.67 15.84
N VAL A 20 -27.60 13.36 15.81
CA VAL A 20 -27.11 12.58 14.67
C VAL A 20 -27.90 13.20 13.51
N VAL A 21 -27.28 14.12 12.81
CA VAL A 21 -27.81 14.56 11.53
C VAL A 21 -27.78 13.29 10.71
N ALA A 22 -28.92 12.60 10.61
CA ALA A 22 -29.11 11.60 9.59
C ALA A 22 -28.95 12.38 8.28
N LEU A 23 -27.77 12.26 7.66
CA LEU A 23 -27.57 12.77 6.32
C LEU A 23 -28.65 12.09 5.47
N ALA A 24 -29.51 12.86 4.87
CA ALA A 24 -30.52 12.34 3.95
C ALA A 24 -29.77 11.72 2.77
N ASP A 25 -30.05 10.46 2.48
CA ASP A 25 -29.47 9.81 1.30
C ASP A 25 -30.15 10.35 0.02
N GLY A 26 -29.35 10.88 -0.89
CA GLY A 26 -29.82 11.28 -2.22
C GLY A 26 -30.19 10.07 -3.08
N THR A 27 -31.13 10.22 -3.98
CA THR A 27 -31.55 9.18 -4.93
C THR A 27 -31.09 9.47 -6.37
N SER A 28 -30.33 10.53 -6.57
CA SER A 28 -29.77 10.94 -7.85
C SER A 28 -28.38 11.55 -7.66
N LEU A 29 -27.53 11.38 -8.65
CA LEU A 29 -26.23 12.04 -8.65
C LEU A 29 -26.40 13.56 -8.78
N PRO A 30 -25.53 14.35 -8.14
CA PRO A 30 -25.43 15.77 -8.39
C PRO A 30 -25.13 16.07 -9.87
N THR A 31 -25.47 17.28 -10.29
CA THR A 31 -25.10 17.73 -11.64
C THR A 31 -23.57 17.90 -11.73
N ALA A 32 -22.99 17.42 -12.82
CA ALA A 32 -21.58 17.61 -13.07
C ALA A 32 -21.22 19.08 -13.27
N GLU A 33 -20.21 19.54 -12.58
CA GLU A 33 -19.59 20.86 -12.78
C GLU A 33 -18.21 20.66 -13.40
N ASN A 34 -17.97 21.24 -14.57
CA ASN A 34 -16.70 21.08 -15.31
C ASN A 34 -16.29 19.62 -15.54
N GLY A 35 -17.27 18.71 -15.76
CA GLY A 35 -17.04 17.28 -15.96
C GLY A 35 -16.84 16.48 -14.67
N VAL A 36 -16.94 17.09 -13.51
CA VAL A 36 -16.79 16.44 -12.20
C VAL A 36 -18.14 16.39 -11.49
N ILE A 37 -18.54 15.21 -11.04
CA ILE A 37 -19.66 14.98 -10.13
C ILE A 37 -19.09 14.89 -8.72
N THR A 38 -19.35 15.89 -7.89
CA THR A 38 -18.89 15.89 -6.49
C THR A 38 -20.05 15.54 -5.58
N LEU A 39 -19.91 14.50 -4.77
CA LEU A 39 -20.93 14.14 -3.78
C LEU A 39 -20.93 15.15 -2.63
N THR A 40 -22.11 15.55 -2.20
CA THR A 40 -22.34 16.42 -1.05
C THR A 40 -23.10 15.71 0.07
N GLU A 41 -23.55 14.50 -0.19
CA GLU A 41 -24.25 13.59 0.72
C GLU A 41 -24.09 12.15 0.21
N ASN A 42 -24.51 11.16 1.00
CA ASN A 42 -24.60 9.79 0.53
C ASN A 42 -25.67 9.67 -0.56
N VAL A 43 -25.36 8.90 -1.60
CA VAL A 43 -26.26 8.70 -2.73
C VAL A 43 -26.51 7.22 -2.93
N THR A 44 -27.78 6.84 -3.16
CA THR A 44 -28.16 5.48 -3.50
C THR A 44 -28.87 5.45 -4.86
N LEU A 45 -28.30 4.71 -5.80
CA LEU A 45 -28.88 4.48 -7.11
C LEU A 45 -29.45 3.06 -7.20
N SER A 46 -30.67 2.92 -7.71
CA SER A 46 -31.32 1.62 -7.93
C SER A 46 -31.27 1.17 -9.40
N ASN A 47 -30.68 1.98 -10.27
CA ASN A 47 -30.57 1.69 -11.69
C ASN A 47 -29.09 1.67 -12.12
N THR A 48 -28.80 0.99 -13.22
CA THR A 48 -27.50 1.04 -13.86
C THR A 48 -27.11 2.47 -14.20
N TRP A 49 -25.91 2.86 -13.78
CA TRP A 49 -25.33 4.13 -14.21
C TRP A 49 -24.57 3.95 -15.53
N ASN A 50 -25.13 4.50 -16.61
CA ASN A 50 -24.53 4.42 -17.93
C ASN A 50 -23.64 5.65 -18.18
N ILE A 51 -22.38 5.41 -18.51
CA ILE A 51 -21.36 6.41 -18.80
C ILE A 51 -20.95 6.26 -20.26
N SER A 52 -21.13 7.30 -21.07
CA SER A 52 -20.81 7.32 -22.50
C SER A 52 -19.85 8.45 -22.90
N SER A 53 -19.33 9.18 -21.96
CA SER A 53 -18.36 10.27 -22.13
C SER A 53 -17.45 10.34 -20.90
N ASP A 54 -16.45 11.20 -20.92
CA ASP A 54 -15.57 11.40 -19.77
C ASP A 54 -16.36 11.82 -18.53
N VAL A 55 -16.16 11.10 -17.43
CA VAL A 55 -16.77 11.37 -16.14
C VAL A 55 -15.73 11.22 -15.04
N ILE A 56 -15.68 12.21 -14.17
CA ILE A 56 -14.97 12.13 -12.90
C ILE A 56 -16.02 12.15 -11.79
N ILE A 57 -16.02 11.14 -10.91
CA ILE A 57 -16.76 11.17 -9.65
C ILE A 57 -15.81 11.46 -8.50
N ASP A 58 -16.14 12.51 -7.74
CA ASP A 58 -15.47 12.84 -6.49
C ASP A 58 -16.39 12.44 -5.34
N LEU A 59 -15.98 11.41 -4.61
CA LEU A 59 -16.76 10.89 -3.49
C LEU A 59 -16.82 11.88 -2.32
N ASN A 60 -15.81 12.74 -2.18
CA ASN A 60 -15.76 13.82 -1.19
C ASN A 60 -16.16 13.37 0.23
N GLY A 61 -15.67 12.18 0.62
CA GLY A 61 -15.96 11.58 1.93
C GLY A 61 -17.34 10.92 2.06
N HIS A 62 -18.11 10.84 0.98
CA HIS A 62 -19.45 10.29 0.98
C HIS A 62 -19.50 8.90 0.35
N LYS A 63 -20.62 8.22 0.57
CA LYS A 63 -20.89 6.89 0.01
C LYS A 63 -21.81 6.98 -1.20
N LEU A 64 -21.37 6.41 -2.32
CA LEU A 64 -22.24 6.09 -3.45
C LEU A 64 -22.57 4.61 -3.42
N THR A 65 -23.85 4.28 -3.24
CA THR A 65 -24.32 2.90 -3.28
C THR A 65 -25.09 2.67 -4.57
N ILE A 66 -24.80 1.58 -5.28
CA ILE A 66 -25.54 1.20 -6.50
C ILE A 66 -26.05 -0.23 -6.36
N ASN A 67 -27.37 -0.35 -6.17
CA ASN A 67 -28.07 -1.61 -5.90
C ASN A 67 -28.63 -2.19 -7.21
N ASN A 68 -27.76 -2.65 -8.11
CA ASN A 68 -28.16 -3.26 -9.36
C ASN A 68 -27.08 -4.22 -9.88
N GLY A 69 -27.46 -5.34 -10.45
CA GLY A 69 -26.56 -6.38 -10.95
C GLY A 69 -25.55 -5.93 -12.01
N THR A 70 -25.87 -4.94 -12.86
CA THR A 70 -24.88 -4.16 -13.63
C THR A 70 -24.90 -2.75 -13.09
N ALA A 71 -24.07 -2.49 -12.09
CA ALA A 71 -24.10 -1.24 -11.34
C ALA A 71 -23.64 -0.05 -12.19
N ILE A 72 -22.52 -0.21 -12.91
CA ILE A 72 -21.96 0.83 -13.78
C ILE A 72 -21.62 0.20 -15.14
N TYR A 73 -22.04 0.85 -16.20
CA TYR A 73 -21.67 0.48 -17.56
C TYR A 73 -20.99 1.65 -18.26
N VAL A 74 -19.71 1.48 -18.60
CA VAL A 74 -18.90 2.49 -19.27
C VAL A 74 -18.62 2.01 -20.70
N SER A 75 -19.12 2.76 -21.69
CA SER A 75 -19.01 2.36 -23.10
C SER A 75 -18.40 3.45 -23.99
N GLY A 76 -17.74 4.42 -23.43
CA GLY A 76 -17.05 5.50 -24.14
C GLY A 76 -16.50 6.51 -23.15
N GLY A 77 -15.50 7.29 -23.59
CA GLY A 77 -14.79 8.22 -22.73
C GLY A 77 -13.93 7.54 -21.70
N SER A 78 -13.72 8.19 -20.57
CA SER A 78 -12.99 7.71 -19.41
C SER A 78 -13.83 7.83 -18.14
N PHE A 79 -13.58 6.95 -17.17
CA PHE A 79 -14.23 6.99 -15.87
C PHE A 79 -13.20 7.10 -14.77
N THR A 80 -13.19 8.21 -14.03
CA THR A 80 -12.26 8.42 -12.91
C THR A 80 -13.03 8.47 -11.59
N VAL A 81 -12.55 7.70 -10.62
CA VAL A 81 -13.00 7.74 -9.24
C VAL A 81 -11.92 8.39 -8.40
N LYS A 82 -12.30 9.39 -7.63
CA LYS A 82 -11.46 10.03 -6.63
C LYS A 82 -12.24 10.37 -5.37
N ASP A 83 -11.53 10.68 -4.29
CA ASP A 83 -12.10 11.10 -3.02
C ASP A 83 -11.30 12.30 -2.48
N SER A 84 -11.82 13.51 -2.64
CA SER A 84 -11.21 14.73 -2.07
C SER A 84 -11.46 14.86 -0.57
N GLY A 85 -12.40 14.07 -0.02
CA GLY A 85 -12.66 13.93 1.40
C GLY A 85 -11.82 12.84 2.05
N GLN A 86 -12.41 12.15 2.98
CA GLN A 86 -11.82 10.97 3.63
C GLN A 86 -12.87 9.86 3.75
N ASN A 87 -12.45 8.63 3.50
CA ASN A 87 -13.31 7.44 3.60
C ASN A 87 -14.48 7.40 2.61
N GLY A 88 -14.38 8.09 1.48
CA GLY A 88 -15.36 8.00 0.40
C GLY A 88 -15.39 6.58 -0.18
N GLU A 89 -16.60 6.05 -0.39
CA GLU A 89 -16.80 4.67 -0.87
C GLU A 89 -17.83 4.62 -2.00
N MET A 90 -17.49 3.89 -3.05
CA MET A 90 -18.43 3.42 -4.07
C MET A 90 -18.74 1.95 -3.80
N ALA A 91 -19.90 1.69 -3.17
CA ALA A 91 -20.35 0.35 -2.77
C ALA A 91 -21.32 -0.22 -3.81
N LEU A 92 -20.99 -1.37 -4.38
CA LEU A 92 -21.68 -1.92 -5.53
C LEU A 92 -22.27 -3.30 -5.22
N ASP A 93 -23.59 -3.44 -5.44
CA ASP A 93 -24.28 -4.73 -5.51
C ASP A 93 -24.28 -5.28 -6.94
N GLY A 94 -23.27 -4.98 -7.72
CA GLY A 94 -23.16 -5.36 -9.12
C GLY A 94 -21.76 -5.12 -9.67
N THR A 95 -21.65 -5.28 -10.97
CA THR A 95 -20.39 -5.21 -11.73
C THR A 95 -20.17 -3.81 -12.30
N ILE A 96 -18.91 -3.31 -12.28
CA ILE A 96 -18.47 -2.25 -13.19
C ILE A 96 -18.08 -2.93 -14.51
N SER A 97 -18.79 -2.59 -15.58
CA SER A 97 -18.49 -3.12 -16.91
C SER A 97 -17.84 -2.05 -17.77
N LEU A 98 -16.58 -2.26 -18.12
CA LEU A 98 -15.80 -1.37 -18.98
C LEU A 98 -15.72 -1.92 -20.40
N MET A 99 -16.08 -1.11 -21.39
CA MET A 99 -16.06 -1.50 -22.79
C MET A 99 -15.37 -0.44 -23.66
N ASN A 100 -14.20 -0.76 -24.21
CA ASN A 100 -13.36 0.13 -25.02
C ASN A 100 -13.05 1.46 -24.31
N THR A 101 -12.68 1.41 -23.04
CA THR A 101 -12.53 2.59 -22.19
C THR A 101 -11.43 2.42 -21.16
N THR A 102 -11.05 3.52 -20.49
CA THR A 102 -10.15 3.53 -19.37
C THR A 102 -10.88 3.91 -18.10
N MET A 103 -10.72 3.12 -17.04
CA MET A 103 -11.10 3.51 -15.68
C MET A 103 -9.85 3.84 -14.87
N ARG A 104 -9.94 4.93 -14.08
CA ARG A 104 -8.89 5.34 -13.13
C ARG A 104 -9.44 5.37 -11.71
N LEU A 105 -8.69 4.81 -10.79
CA LEU A 105 -8.90 5.00 -9.35
C LEU A 105 -7.70 5.77 -8.80
N GLU A 106 -7.93 7.03 -8.46
CA GLU A 106 -6.89 7.91 -7.91
C GLU A 106 -6.80 7.81 -6.39
N ASN A 107 -7.95 7.66 -5.72
CA ASN A 107 -8.10 7.36 -4.29
C ASN A 107 -9.57 7.04 -3.96
N GLY A 108 -9.90 6.81 -2.68
CA GLY A 108 -11.23 6.34 -2.24
C GLY A 108 -11.36 4.82 -2.36
N THR A 109 -12.54 4.30 -2.09
CA THR A 109 -12.80 2.85 -2.09
C THR A 109 -13.83 2.47 -3.14
N VAL A 110 -13.56 1.43 -3.91
CA VAL A 110 -14.53 0.74 -4.77
C VAL A 110 -14.74 -0.66 -4.22
N SER A 111 -15.94 -0.96 -3.74
CA SER A 111 -16.24 -2.23 -3.05
C SER A 111 -17.38 -2.99 -3.71
N PHE A 112 -17.26 -4.33 -3.77
CA PHE A 112 -18.22 -5.24 -4.38
C PHE A 112 -18.84 -6.14 -3.32
N HIS A 113 -20.17 -6.10 -3.20
CA HIS A 113 -20.92 -6.74 -2.11
C HIS A 113 -21.83 -7.89 -2.58
N GLN A 114 -21.73 -8.31 -3.85
CA GLN A 114 -22.43 -9.48 -4.38
C GLN A 114 -21.47 -10.50 -5.00
N ARG A 115 -21.93 -11.74 -5.10
CA ARG A 115 -21.20 -12.84 -5.75
C ARG A 115 -21.02 -12.57 -7.24
N GLN A 116 -19.89 -13.00 -7.80
CA GLN A 116 -19.56 -12.90 -9.24
C GLN A 116 -19.57 -11.46 -9.76
N THR A 117 -19.26 -10.51 -8.88
CA THR A 117 -19.14 -9.08 -9.23
C THR A 117 -17.69 -8.63 -9.15
N GLY A 118 -17.37 -7.54 -9.79
CA GLY A 118 -16.04 -6.95 -9.86
C GLY A 118 -15.92 -5.97 -10.99
N ILE A 119 -14.71 -5.57 -11.35
CA ILE A 119 -14.44 -4.75 -12.53
C ILE A 119 -14.26 -5.68 -13.74
N SER A 120 -15.22 -5.66 -14.64
CA SER A 120 -15.19 -6.42 -15.90
C SER A 120 -14.60 -5.57 -17.01
N LEU A 121 -13.52 -6.05 -17.65
CA LEU A 121 -12.78 -5.30 -18.65
C LEU A 121 -12.89 -5.96 -20.03
N TRP A 122 -13.37 -5.21 -21.03
CA TRP A 122 -13.51 -5.63 -22.41
C TRP A 122 -12.79 -4.65 -23.32
N ASN A 123 -11.59 -5.01 -23.79
CA ASN A 123 -10.75 -4.11 -24.58
C ASN A 123 -10.53 -2.76 -23.87
N SER A 124 -10.23 -2.83 -22.58
CA SER A 124 -10.24 -1.69 -21.66
C SER A 124 -9.02 -1.69 -20.76
N GLU A 125 -8.78 -0.56 -20.15
CA GLU A 125 -7.70 -0.34 -19.22
C GLU A 125 -8.24 0.03 -17.83
N PHE A 126 -7.63 -0.51 -16.79
CA PHE A 126 -7.80 -0.08 -15.41
C PHE A 126 -6.46 0.43 -14.89
N VAL A 127 -6.45 1.63 -14.32
CA VAL A 127 -5.27 2.25 -13.71
C VAL A 127 -5.59 2.63 -12.28
N MET A 128 -4.74 2.21 -11.34
CA MET A 128 -4.87 2.56 -9.93
C MET A 128 -3.56 3.16 -9.42
N THR A 129 -3.64 4.35 -8.87
CA THR A 129 -2.49 5.06 -8.28
C THR A 129 -2.57 5.15 -6.77
N ASP A 130 -3.78 5.06 -6.20
CA ASP A 130 -4.06 5.00 -4.76
C ASP A 130 -5.50 4.54 -4.53
N GLY A 131 -5.95 4.44 -3.27
CA GLY A 131 -7.30 4.01 -2.89
C GLY A 131 -7.41 2.51 -2.66
N MET A 132 -8.62 1.98 -2.79
CA MET A 132 -8.89 0.55 -2.54
C MET A 132 -9.87 -0.04 -3.55
N VAL A 133 -9.56 -1.22 -4.07
CA VAL A 133 -10.52 -2.12 -4.72
C VAL A 133 -10.76 -3.30 -3.79
N TYR A 134 -12.02 -3.53 -3.42
CA TYR A 134 -12.38 -4.52 -2.41
C TYR A 134 -13.49 -5.47 -2.85
N ALA A 135 -13.17 -6.74 -3.05
CA ALA A 135 -14.13 -7.83 -3.21
C ALA A 135 -14.55 -8.34 -1.82
N ALA A 136 -15.69 -7.84 -1.32
CA ALA A 136 -16.12 -7.97 0.07
C ALA A 136 -16.86 -9.27 0.40
N VAL A 137 -17.15 -10.12 -0.59
CA VAL A 137 -17.90 -11.37 -0.42
C VAL A 137 -17.26 -12.53 -1.17
N GLN A 138 -17.63 -13.76 -0.77
CA GLN A 138 -17.18 -14.98 -1.44
C GLN A 138 -17.63 -15.01 -2.90
N GLU A 139 -16.81 -15.60 -3.77
CA GLU A 139 -17.05 -15.70 -5.22
C GLU A 139 -17.08 -14.36 -5.97
N SER A 140 -16.64 -13.25 -5.36
CA SER A 140 -16.40 -11.98 -6.06
C SER A 140 -14.95 -11.87 -6.49
N PHE A 141 -14.73 -11.14 -7.57
CA PHE A 141 -13.40 -10.80 -8.10
C PHE A 141 -13.11 -9.33 -7.83
N CYS A 142 -11.83 -8.95 -7.74
CA CYS A 142 -11.49 -7.55 -7.93
C CYS A 142 -11.54 -7.20 -9.42
N PHE A 143 -10.97 -8.06 -10.27
CA PHE A 143 -10.92 -7.88 -11.71
C PHE A 143 -11.38 -9.13 -12.44
N ASN A 144 -12.18 -8.92 -13.49
CA ASN A 144 -12.62 -9.95 -14.42
C ASN A 144 -12.32 -9.51 -15.85
N PRO A 145 -11.11 -9.76 -16.37
CA PRO A 145 -10.77 -9.48 -17.74
C PRO A 145 -11.61 -10.34 -18.67
N GLY A 146 -12.40 -9.68 -19.51
CA GLY A 146 -13.35 -10.32 -20.43
C GLY A 146 -12.77 -10.64 -21.79
N TYR A 147 -13.68 -10.95 -22.73
CA TYR A 147 -13.38 -11.31 -24.12
C TYR A 147 -12.65 -10.24 -24.92
N GLY A 148 -11.95 -10.68 -25.94
CA GLY A 148 -11.55 -9.90 -27.11
C GLY A 148 -10.15 -9.35 -26.97
N ASN A 149 -9.84 -8.24 -27.48
CA ASN A 149 -8.56 -7.63 -27.75
C ASN A 149 -7.58 -7.49 -26.56
N THR A 150 -7.15 -6.33 -26.23
CA THR A 150 -6.16 -6.09 -25.18
C THR A 150 -6.85 -5.56 -23.92
N VAL A 151 -6.56 -6.18 -22.77
CA VAL A 151 -6.94 -5.67 -21.45
C VAL A 151 -5.66 -5.29 -20.72
N THR A 152 -5.66 -4.13 -20.05
CA THR A 152 -4.55 -3.67 -19.21
C THR A 152 -5.04 -3.41 -17.80
N ILE A 153 -4.30 -3.90 -16.81
CA ILE A 153 -4.49 -3.62 -15.39
C ILE A 153 -3.16 -3.10 -14.87
N ASP A 154 -3.11 -1.82 -14.51
CA ASP A 154 -1.92 -1.15 -14.01
C ASP A 154 -2.17 -0.61 -12.60
N ILE A 155 -1.43 -1.14 -11.61
CA ILE A 155 -1.59 -0.82 -10.20
C ILE A 155 -0.24 -0.38 -9.65
N SER A 156 -0.12 0.90 -9.30
CA SER A 156 1.12 1.50 -8.81
C SER A 156 1.04 2.02 -7.36
N GLY A 157 -0.12 1.86 -6.72
CA GLY A 157 -0.34 2.24 -5.33
C GLY A 157 -1.71 1.82 -4.83
N GLY A 158 -1.98 2.08 -3.54
CA GLY A 158 -3.24 1.73 -2.88
C GLY A 158 -3.35 0.26 -2.48
N THR A 159 -4.57 -0.22 -2.28
CA THR A 159 -4.85 -1.58 -1.79
C THR A 159 -5.81 -2.32 -2.69
N VAL A 160 -5.46 -3.54 -3.07
CA VAL A 160 -6.40 -4.49 -3.71
C VAL A 160 -6.65 -5.63 -2.74
N LYS A 161 -7.92 -5.85 -2.39
CA LYS A 161 -8.30 -6.83 -1.38
C LYS A 161 -9.42 -7.73 -1.84
N SER A 162 -9.27 -9.05 -1.62
CA SER A 162 -10.31 -10.05 -1.84
C SER A 162 -10.44 -10.97 -0.64
N VAL A 163 -11.65 -11.11 -0.11
CA VAL A 163 -11.96 -12.10 0.94
C VAL A 163 -12.40 -13.45 0.37
N SER A 164 -12.41 -13.59 -0.94
CA SER A 164 -12.89 -14.82 -1.58
C SER A 164 -11.89 -15.95 -1.40
N THR A 165 -12.35 -17.06 -0.82
CA THR A 165 -11.60 -18.32 -0.73
C THR A 165 -11.94 -19.29 -1.88
N ASN A 166 -12.85 -18.91 -2.78
CA ASN A 166 -13.36 -19.76 -3.86
C ASN A 166 -12.99 -19.25 -5.26
N THR A 167 -12.55 -18.00 -5.36
CA THR A 167 -12.18 -17.39 -6.64
C THR A 167 -10.86 -16.63 -6.49
N ALA A 168 -10.12 -16.55 -7.57
CA ALA A 168 -8.93 -15.72 -7.64
C ALA A 168 -9.29 -14.22 -7.56
N MET A 169 -8.36 -13.39 -7.09
CA MET A 169 -8.52 -11.94 -7.08
C MET A 169 -8.67 -11.38 -8.50
N ILE A 170 -7.90 -11.91 -9.45
CA ILE A 170 -8.03 -11.67 -10.89
C ILE A 170 -8.60 -12.93 -11.50
N GLY A 171 -9.93 -12.96 -11.64
CA GLY A 171 -10.63 -14.09 -12.25
C GLY A 171 -10.62 -13.95 -13.75
N TRP A 172 -10.21 -14.99 -14.46
CA TRP A 172 -10.22 -14.99 -15.90
C TRP A 172 -11.22 -15.99 -16.47
N GLY A 173 -12.14 -15.48 -17.28
CA GLY A 173 -13.02 -16.34 -18.07
C GLY A 173 -12.24 -17.08 -19.18
N ARG A 174 -12.69 -18.29 -19.53
CA ARG A 174 -12.14 -19.18 -20.57
C ARG A 174 -12.20 -18.58 -21.97
N PHE A 175 -11.37 -17.59 -22.32
CA PHE A 175 -11.46 -16.99 -23.65
C PHE A 175 -10.10 -16.92 -24.34
N PRO A 176 -9.95 -17.66 -25.47
CA PRO A 176 -8.64 -18.01 -26.02
C PRO A 176 -7.92 -16.91 -26.81
N SER A 177 -8.42 -15.68 -26.86
CA SER A 177 -7.87 -14.67 -27.78
C SER A 177 -7.56 -13.31 -27.20
N SER A 178 -7.57 -13.15 -25.87
CA SER A 178 -7.30 -11.85 -25.25
C SER A 178 -5.84 -11.73 -24.86
N LYS A 179 -5.23 -10.60 -25.16
CA LYS A 179 -3.98 -10.20 -24.59
C LYS A 179 -4.26 -9.51 -23.26
N LEU A 180 -3.67 -10.01 -22.19
CA LEU A 180 -3.79 -9.45 -20.84
C LEU A 180 -2.42 -8.94 -20.38
N ASN A 181 -2.35 -7.63 -20.12
CA ASN A 181 -1.17 -7.02 -19.51
C ASN A 181 -1.54 -6.62 -18.08
N ILE A 182 -0.77 -7.10 -17.11
CA ILE A 182 -0.94 -6.74 -15.71
C ILE A 182 0.40 -6.22 -15.20
N SER A 183 0.37 -5.08 -14.52
CA SER A 183 1.52 -4.59 -13.76
C SER A 183 1.12 -4.24 -12.33
N ILE A 184 1.93 -4.68 -11.36
CA ILE A 184 1.84 -4.29 -9.96
C ILE A 184 3.18 -3.71 -9.55
N SER A 185 3.16 -2.48 -9.04
CA SER A 185 4.38 -1.74 -8.72
C SER A 185 4.19 -0.80 -7.53
N GLY A 186 5.22 -0.07 -7.18
CA GLY A 186 5.20 0.98 -6.15
C GLY A 186 4.80 0.46 -4.76
N ASN A 187 4.03 1.25 -4.04
CA ASN A 187 3.59 0.92 -2.67
C ASN A 187 2.23 0.21 -2.64
N THR A 188 1.92 -0.59 -3.64
CA THR A 188 0.68 -1.35 -3.69
C THR A 188 0.62 -2.38 -2.57
N THR A 189 -0.52 -2.51 -1.90
CA THR A 189 -0.82 -3.61 -0.99
C THR A 189 -1.81 -4.57 -1.64
N VAL A 190 -1.49 -5.86 -1.65
CA VAL A 190 -2.33 -6.92 -2.23
C VAL A 190 -2.66 -7.93 -1.14
N ASP A 191 -3.95 -8.12 -0.89
CA ASP A 191 -4.47 -9.00 0.17
C ASP A 191 -5.52 -9.94 -0.46
N PHE A 192 -5.19 -11.21 -0.62
CA PHE A 192 -6.08 -12.20 -1.23
C PHE A 192 -6.08 -13.50 -0.41
N ALA A 193 -7.26 -14.10 -0.32
CA ALA A 193 -7.48 -15.27 0.54
C ALA A 193 -7.38 -16.61 -0.20
N ASN A 194 -7.26 -16.63 -1.53
CA ASN A 194 -7.17 -17.85 -2.33
C ASN A 194 -5.99 -17.76 -3.32
N GLU A 195 -6.24 -17.30 -4.53
CA GLU A 195 -5.25 -17.20 -5.61
C GLU A 195 -5.14 -15.75 -6.09
N LEU A 196 -3.94 -15.34 -6.47
CA LEU A 196 -3.73 -14.02 -7.09
C LEU A 196 -4.42 -13.95 -8.45
N MET A 197 -4.21 -14.96 -9.28
CA MET A 197 -4.80 -15.03 -10.62
C MET A 197 -5.18 -16.47 -10.98
N ASN A 198 -6.39 -16.63 -11.53
CA ASN A 198 -6.82 -17.88 -12.14
C ASN A 198 -7.07 -17.67 -13.64
N GLY A 199 -6.32 -18.33 -14.48
CA GLY A 199 -6.44 -18.26 -15.93
C GLY A 199 -6.21 -19.62 -16.57
N GLU A 200 -7.29 -20.30 -17.00
CA GLU A 200 -7.20 -21.46 -17.86
C GLU A 200 -7.29 -21.05 -19.33
N GLY A 201 -6.25 -21.26 -20.12
CA GLY A 201 -6.32 -21.12 -21.57
C GLY A 201 -5.03 -20.63 -22.23
N ASN A 202 -4.96 -20.73 -23.57
CA ASN A 202 -3.84 -20.29 -24.40
C ASN A 202 -3.89 -18.76 -24.62
N ASN A 203 -3.77 -18.00 -23.58
CA ASN A 203 -3.88 -16.56 -23.66
C ASN A 203 -2.49 -15.91 -23.61
N ASP A 204 -2.33 -14.80 -24.29
CA ASP A 204 -1.12 -13.98 -24.23
C ASP A 204 -1.19 -13.13 -22.95
N VAL A 205 -0.61 -13.65 -21.85
CA VAL A 205 -0.54 -12.98 -20.55
C VAL A 205 0.85 -12.42 -20.35
N SER A 206 0.94 -11.13 -20.12
CA SER A 206 2.10 -10.46 -19.57
C SER A 206 1.74 -9.97 -18.18
N PHE A 207 2.24 -10.63 -17.15
CA PHE A 207 2.04 -10.21 -15.76
C PHE A 207 3.40 -9.95 -15.13
N GLU A 208 3.60 -8.75 -14.62
CA GLU A 208 4.85 -8.31 -14.01
C GLU A 208 4.59 -7.66 -12.65
N ILE A 209 5.35 -8.09 -11.64
CA ILE A 209 5.36 -7.51 -10.30
C ILE A 209 6.75 -6.94 -10.05
N THR A 210 6.82 -5.61 -9.94
CA THR A 210 8.08 -4.89 -9.69
C THR A 210 8.13 -4.21 -8.32
N GLY A 211 7.03 -4.25 -7.57
CA GLY A 211 6.94 -3.66 -6.23
C GLY A 211 5.67 -4.08 -5.50
N GLY A 212 5.58 -3.73 -4.23
CA GLY A 212 4.38 -3.94 -3.42
C GLY A 212 4.59 -4.82 -2.20
N THR A 213 3.55 -4.88 -1.38
CA THR A 213 3.39 -5.76 -0.22
C THR A 213 2.27 -6.74 -0.48
N PHE A 214 2.54 -8.03 -0.38
CA PHE A 214 1.55 -9.10 -0.50
C PHE A 214 1.33 -9.71 0.88
N ILE A 215 0.08 -9.66 1.34
CA ILE A 215 -0.32 -10.15 2.67
C ILE A 215 -0.44 -11.69 2.60
N GLY A 216 0.19 -12.37 3.56
CA GLY A 216 0.25 -13.83 3.60
C GLY A 216 1.55 -14.37 2.99
N ARG A 217 2.48 -14.73 3.87
CA ARG A 217 3.79 -15.31 3.47
C ARG A 217 3.65 -16.62 2.70
N ASP A 218 2.60 -17.38 2.96
CA ASP A 218 2.26 -18.66 2.33
C ASP A 218 1.80 -18.50 0.87
N HIS A 219 1.52 -17.29 0.42
CA HIS A 219 1.21 -16.96 -0.97
C HIS A 219 2.44 -16.72 -1.86
N LEU A 220 3.64 -17.01 -1.39
CA LEU A 220 4.86 -16.81 -2.21
C LEU A 220 4.79 -17.53 -3.55
N ASP A 221 4.31 -18.77 -3.55
CA ASP A 221 4.19 -19.57 -4.78
C ASP A 221 3.18 -18.98 -5.80
N ASP A 222 2.23 -18.17 -5.33
CA ASP A 222 1.27 -17.46 -6.19
C ASP A 222 1.85 -16.16 -6.78
N VAL A 223 2.82 -15.55 -6.11
CA VAL A 223 3.40 -14.24 -6.46
C VAL A 223 4.70 -14.38 -7.27
N ASP A 224 5.57 -15.30 -6.86
CA ASP A 224 6.92 -15.50 -7.42
C ASP A 224 6.97 -15.68 -8.95
N PRO A 225 6.03 -16.42 -9.59
CA PRO A 225 6.05 -16.59 -11.05
C PRO A 225 5.95 -15.29 -11.86
N TYR A 226 5.55 -14.19 -11.24
CA TYR A 226 5.34 -12.90 -11.88
C TYR A 226 6.43 -11.87 -11.54
N ILE A 227 7.41 -12.26 -10.73
CA ILE A 227 8.56 -11.42 -10.38
C ILE A 227 9.73 -11.79 -11.29
N SER A 228 10.51 -10.80 -11.73
CA SER A 228 11.72 -11.06 -12.52
C SER A 228 12.76 -11.81 -11.68
N GLU A 229 13.62 -12.61 -12.31
CA GLU A 229 14.69 -13.35 -11.65
C GLU A 229 15.61 -12.47 -10.79
N ASP A 230 15.81 -11.21 -11.20
CA ASP A 230 16.61 -10.23 -10.47
C ASP A 230 15.76 -9.37 -9.49
N GLY A 231 14.45 -9.58 -9.42
CA GLY A 231 13.55 -8.84 -8.58
C GLY A 231 13.77 -9.13 -7.10
N LEU A 232 14.05 -8.10 -6.28
CA LEU A 232 14.24 -8.28 -4.85
C LEU A 232 12.94 -8.74 -4.18
N VAL A 233 13.00 -9.86 -3.47
CA VAL A 233 11.91 -10.38 -2.65
C VAL A 233 12.40 -10.61 -1.23
N VAL A 234 11.70 -10.01 -0.28
CA VAL A 234 11.97 -10.13 1.14
C VAL A 234 10.70 -10.58 1.87
N LEU A 235 10.86 -11.52 2.77
CA LEU A 235 9.79 -12.04 3.63
C LEU A 235 10.00 -11.61 5.07
N ASP A 236 8.93 -11.24 5.77
CA ASP A 236 8.88 -11.32 7.23
C ASP A 236 8.02 -12.52 7.69
N ASP A 237 7.49 -12.48 8.91
CA ASP A 237 6.67 -13.58 9.43
C ASP A 237 5.27 -13.63 8.80
N GLU A 238 4.79 -12.54 8.21
CA GLU A 238 3.41 -12.36 7.75
C GLU A 238 3.30 -12.03 6.25
N ASN A 239 4.30 -11.35 5.67
CA ASN A 239 4.16 -10.69 4.37
C ASN A 239 5.31 -11.00 3.42
N ILE A 240 5.04 -10.74 2.14
CA ILE A 240 5.99 -10.74 1.04
C ILE A 240 6.16 -9.28 0.57
N TYR A 241 7.39 -8.81 0.46
CA TYR A 241 7.74 -7.48 -0.03
C TYR A 241 8.56 -7.60 -1.30
N VAL A 242 8.25 -6.78 -2.30
CA VAL A 242 8.89 -6.83 -3.61
C VAL A 242 9.53 -5.49 -3.96
N GLY A 243 10.70 -5.53 -4.60
CA GLY A 243 11.39 -4.39 -5.20
C GLY A 243 11.76 -3.29 -4.20
N ASP A 244 11.50 -2.04 -4.55
CA ASP A 244 11.80 -0.88 -3.70
C ASP A 244 11.01 -0.90 -2.39
N THR A 245 9.81 -1.51 -2.38
CA THR A 245 9.03 -1.72 -1.16
C THR A 245 9.78 -2.61 -0.19
N ALA A 246 10.39 -3.70 -0.65
CA ALA A 246 11.22 -4.58 0.17
C ALA A 246 12.39 -3.82 0.80
N THR A 247 13.14 -3.06 0.01
CA THR A 247 14.23 -2.21 0.49
C THR A 247 13.75 -1.19 1.53
N SER A 248 12.63 -0.53 1.26
CA SER A 248 12.06 0.49 2.15
C SER A 248 11.60 -0.10 3.48
N VAL A 249 10.91 -1.23 3.47
CA VAL A 249 10.41 -1.90 4.69
C VAL A 249 11.58 -2.33 5.56
N VAL A 250 12.57 -3.02 5.00
CA VAL A 250 13.73 -3.51 5.75
C VAL A 250 14.56 -2.37 6.35
N SER A 251 14.80 -1.30 5.58
CA SER A 251 15.60 -0.15 6.03
C SER A 251 14.88 0.71 7.08
N ASN A 252 13.55 0.73 7.07
CA ASN A 252 12.75 1.48 8.04
C ASN A 252 12.39 0.68 9.28
N ALA A 253 12.50 -0.64 9.26
CA ALA A 253 12.26 -1.50 10.41
C ALA A 253 13.13 -1.12 11.60
N THR A 254 12.58 -1.27 12.82
CA THR A 254 13.29 -1.04 14.08
C THR A 254 13.53 -2.34 14.85
N SER A 255 12.96 -3.43 14.37
CA SER A 255 13.10 -4.80 14.89
C SER A 255 12.51 -5.78 13.87
N GLY A 256 12.66 -7.06 14.10
CA GLY A 256 12.10 -8.13 13.29
C GLY A 256 13.15 -8.92 12.51
N THR A 257 12.72 -9.99 11.89
CA THR A 257 13.53 -10.87 11.05
C THR A 257 13.02 -10.82 9.63
N PHE A 258 13.90 -10.53 8.70
CA PHE A 258 13.62 -10.47 7.26
C PHE A 258 14.45 -11.50 6.52
N THR A 259 13.84 -12.26 5.63
CA THR A 259 14.53 -13.26 4.81
C THR A 259 14.53 -12.82 3.35
N VAL A 260 15.69 -12.60 2.77
CA VAL A 260 15.83 -12.34 1.33
C VAL A 260 15.74 -13.68 0.61
N VAL A 261 14.78 -13.86 -0.29
CA VAL A 261 14.55 -15.11 -1.01
C VAL A 261 14.81 -15.02 -2.50
N ASN A 262 14.79 -13.81 -3.05
CA ASN A 262 15.14 -13.51 -4.43
C ASN A 262 15.80 -12.15 -4.55
N GLY A 263 16.58 -11.93 -5.60
CA GLY A 263 17.28 -10.69 -5.90
C GLY A 263 18.41 -10.88 -6.90
N SER A 264 19.02 -9.79 -7.33
CA SER A 264 20.28 -9.84 -8.07
C SER A 264 21.37 -10.55 -7.26
N ALA A 265 22.39 -11.07 -7.93
CA ALA A 265 23.47 -11.87 -7.32
C ALA A 265 24.14 -11.19 -6.09
N ASN A 266 24.02 -9.89 -5.93
CA ASN A 266 24.54 -9.09 -4.82
C ASN A 266 23.49 -8.09 -4.34
N VAL A 267 22.71 -8.47 -3.34
CA VAL A 267 21.75 -7.58 -2.67
C VAL A 267 22.48 -6.76 -1.60
N ASP A 268 22.32 -5.44 -1.57
CA ASP A 268 22.89 -4.56 -0.55
C ASP A 268 21.78 -3.86 0.25
N LEU A 269 21.72 -4.11 1.55
CA LEU A 269 20.71 -3.61 2.46
C LEU A 269 21.32 -2.81 3.61
N THR A 270 20.70 -1.68 3.94
CA THR A 270 21.02 -0.90 5.14
C THR A 270 19.90 -1.08 6.15
N VAL A 271 20.20 -1.54 7.36
CA VAL A 271 19.22 -1.81 8.41
C VAL A 271 19.58 -1.12 9.72
N LYS A 272 18.56 -0.83 10.54
CA LYS A 272 18.73 -0.28 11.89
C LYS A 272 19.10 -1.37 12.90
N GLY A 273 19.66 -0.97 14.04
CA GLY A 273 19.97 -1.90 15.13
C GLY A 273 18.73 -2.64 15.63
N GLY A 274 18.88 -3.95 15.92
CA GLY A 274 17.79 -4.83 16.33
C GLY A 274 17.10 -5.57 15.19
N VAL A 275 17.37 -5.22 13.93
CA VAL A 275 16.85 -5.94 12.75
C VAL A 275 17.78 -7.11 12.43
N THR A 276 17.18 -8.27 12.15
CA THR A 276 17.86 -9.46 11.67
C THR A 276 17.55 -9.67 10.19
N VAL A 277 18.60 -9.88 9.39
CA VAL A 277 18.45 -10.25 7.96
C VAL A 277 19.04 -11.64 7.76
N LYS A 278 18.33 -12.49 7.04
CA LYS A 278 18.75 -13.83 6.61
C LYS A 278 18.92 -13.88 5.09
N ASN A 279 19.97 -14.47 4.61
CA ASN A 279 20.11 -14.84 3.22
C ASN A 279 19.45 -16.20 2.98
N GLY A 280 18.25 -16.20 2.43
CA GLY A 280 17.49 -17.40 2.06
C GLY A 280 17.66 -17.82 0.60
N MET A 281 18.41 -17.04 -0.20
CA MET A 281 18.68 -17.36 -1.60
C MET A 281 19.50 -18.66 -1.72
N ALA A 282 19.27 -19.41 -2.79
CA ALA A 282 20.05 -20.62 -3.09
C ALA A 282 21.46 -20.27 -3.58
N GLU A 283 21.58 -19.19 -4.33
CA GLU A 283 22.83 -18.64 -4.87
C GLU A 283 22.83 -17.12 -4.69
N GLY A 284 24.03 -16.51 -4.58
CA GLY A 284 24.20 -15.09 -4.38
C GLY A 284 24.43 -14.70 -2.93
N THR A 285 24.74 -13.42 -2.72
CA THR A 285 25.10 -12.87 -1.41
C THR A 285 24.19 -11.71 -1.03
N VAL A 286 23.96 -11.53 0.27
CA VAL A 286 23.27 -10.36 0.83
C VAL A 286 24.27 -9.59 1.69
N THR A 287 24.53 -8.34 1.33
CA THR A 287 25.35 -7.45 2.13
C THR A 287 24.45 -6.61 3.03
N VAL A 288 24.67 -6.67 4.34
CA VAL A 288 23.87 -5.94 5.33
C VAL A 288 24.81 -5.05 6.15
N ASN A 289 24.68 -3.74 6.06
CA ASN A 289 25.56 -2.77 6.72
C ASN A 289 27.05 -3.05 6.46
N GLY A 290 27.38 -3.44 5.23
CA GLY A 290 28.74 -3.78 4.81
C GLY A 290 29.22 -5.19 5.21
N LYS A 291 28.39 -6.01 5.86
CA LYS A 291 28.68 -7.42 6.15
C LYS A 291 28.01 -8.32 5.11
N THR A 292 28.81 -9.06 4.34
CA THR A 292 28.31 -10.02 3.35
C THR A 292 27.83 -11.31 4.04
N LEU A 293 26.70 -11.81 3.65
CA LEU A 293 26.08 -13.06 4.08
C LEU A 293 26.01 -14.02 2.89
N GLU A 294 26.62 -15.17 3.05
CA GLU A 294 26.46 -16.31 2.14
C GLU A 294 25.08 -16.98 2.33
N ALA A 295 24.74 -17.90 1.45
CA ALA A 295 23.48 -18.64 1.54
C ALA A 295 23.27 -19.27 2.93
N LYS A 296 22.08 -19.08 3.51
CA LYS A 296 21.66 -19.53 4.85
C LYS A 296 22.32 -18.82 6.04
N GLU A 297 23.15 -17.82 5.81
CA GLU A 297 23.69 -16.99 6.88
C GLU A 297 22.68 -15.93 7.32
N GLU A 298 22.85 -15.46 8.57
CA GLU A 298 22.06 -14.38 9.15
C GLU A 298 22.94 -13.36 9.86
N TYR A 299 22.44 -12.13 9.95
CA TYR A 299 23.07 -11.04 10.67
C TYR A 299 22.02 -10.21 11.39
N THR A 300 22.24 -10.01 12.69
CA THR A 300 21.46 -9.07 13.49
C THR A 300 22.28 -7.79 13.67
N ALA A 301 21.74 -6.67 13.23
CA ALA A 301 22.40 -5.39 13.41
C ALA A 301 22.45 -5.02 14.89
N PRO A 302 23.62 -4.61 15.42
CA PRO A 302 23.76 -4.30 16.84
C PRO A 302 22.93 -3.06 17.21
N THR A 303 22.19 -3.15 18.30
CA THR A 303 21.52 -1.98 18.89
C THR A 303 22.57 -1.14 19.61
N VAL A 304 22.85 0.05 19.11
CA VAL A 304 23.73 1.00 19.79
C VAL A 304 22.95 1.60 20.96
N ILE A 305 23.19 1.10 22.17
CA ILE A 305 22.72 1.73 23.40
C ILE A 305 23.69 2.88 23.70
N ILE A 306 23.27 4.10 23.41
CA ILE A 306 23.99 5.28 23.90
C ILE A 306 23.71 5.35 25.41
N ILE A 307 24.62 4.78 26.23
CA ILE A 307 24.59 5.01 27.64
C ILE A 307 25.10 6.44 27.83
N SER A 308 24.22 7.39 28.03
CA SER A 308 24.57 8.72 28.54
C SER A 308 25.08 8.51 29.99
N GLY A 309 26.34 8.14 30.11
CA GLY A 309 27.01 8.11 31.38
C GLY A 309 27.13 9.52 31.87
N ASP A 310 26.71 9.71 33.11
CA ASP A 310 27.00 10.88 33.92
C ASP A 310 28.54 11.08 33.93
N THR A 311 29.04 12.02 33.12
CA THR A 311 30.45 12.40 33.16
C THR A 311 30.65 13.32 34.34
N THR A 312 30.78 12.74 35.50
CA THR A 312 31.49 13.42 36.57
C THR A 312 32.93 13.68 36.06
N PRO A 313 33.41 14.93 36.00
CA PRO A 313 34.76 15.19 35.55
C PRO A 313 35.75 14.51 36.52
N ALA A 314 36.50 13.54 36.03
CA ALA A 314 37.64 13.01 36.76
C ALA A 314 38.65 14.14 36.93
N GLU A 315 39.04 14.42 38.19
CA GLU A 315 40.10 15.34 38.52
C GLU A 315 41.36 14.98 37.73
N THR A 316 41.93 15.99 37.09
CA THR A 316 43.15 15.90 36.30
C THR A 316 44.32 15.61 37.21
N PRO A 317 45.13 14.54 37.03
CA PRO A 317 46.46 14.44 37.64
C PRO A 317 47.38 15.49 36.98
N LYS A 318 47.92 16.38 37.78
CA LYS A 318 49.04 17.23 37.36
C LYS A 318 50.24 16.34 37.01
N THR A 319 50.67 16.43 35.76
CA THR A 319 52.06 15.97 35.42
C THR A 319 52.70 16.96 34.47
N GLU A 320 54.00 17.13 34.79
CA GLU A 320 54.94 18.11 34.34
C GLU A 320 55.19 18.21 32.82
N ASP A 321 55.69 19.38 32.46
CA ASP A 321 56.27 19.80 31.19
C ASP A 321 56.94 18.73 30.33
N GLN A 322 56.49 18.54 29.07
CA GLN A 322 57.42 18.25 27.99
C GLN A 322 57.01 18.92 26.70
N LYS A 323 58.02 19.54 26.09
CA LYS A 323 58.04 20.34 24.87
C LYS A 323 57.37 19.72 23.65
N ASN A 324 56.65 20.60 22.95
CA ASN A 324 56.21 20.50 21.57
C ASN A 324 57.33 20.14 20.58
N PRO A 325 57.02 19.41 19.48
CA PRO A 325 57.08 20.10 18.19
C PRO A 325 55.87 19.85 17.28
N SER A 326 55.62 20.91 16.53
CA SER A 326 54.64 21.15 15.48
C SER A 326 54.45 20.04 14.45
N THR A 327 53.28 19.99 13.93
CA THR A 327 52.80 19.91 12.55
C THR A 327 51.69 18.86 12.34
N GLY A 328 50.61 19.29 11.69
CA GLY A 328 49.80 18.44 10.89
C GLY A 328 48.28 18.51 11.15
N ALA A 329 47.62 19.31 10.41
CA ALA A 329 46.17 19.33 10.23
C ALA A 329 45.63 17.92 10.01
N ASN A 330 44.66 17.47 10.83
CA ASN A 330 43.69 16.39 10.48
C ASN A 330 42.55 16.18 11.49
N ASP A 331 42.33 17.09 12.45
CA ASP A 331 41.32 16.86 13.50
C ASP A 331 39.96 17.54 13.31
N PHE A 332 39.62 18.01 12.12
CA PHE A 332 38.33 18.69 11.91
C PHE A 332 37.20 17.84 11.31
N VAL A 333 37.46 16.61 10.88
CA VAL A 333 36.42 15.78 10.25
C VAL A 333 35.53 15.09 11.29
N GLY A 334 36.01 14.81 12.48
CA GLY A 334 35.23 14.15 13.53
C GLY A 334 34.19 15.02 14.23
N LEU A 335 34.39 16.34 14.29
CA LEU A 335 33.46 17.25 14.99
C LEU A 335 32.22 17.62 14.15
N ALA A 336 32.31 17.58 12.84
CA ALA A 336 31.20 17.92 11.96
C ALA A 336 30.11 16.84 11.96
N ALA A 337 30.46 15.57 12.10
CA ALA A 337 29.53 14.46 12.18
C ALA A 337 28.73 14.41 13.50
N ALA A 338 29.35 14.78 14.63
CA ALA A 338 28.69 14.82 15.93
C ALA A 338 27.66 15.97 16.04
N ALA A 339 27.93 17.11 15.39
CA ALA A 339 27.03 18.26 15.41
C ALA A 339 25.75 18.04 14.59
N ALA A 340 25.81 17.23 13.50
CA ALA A 340 24.66 16.92 12.67
C ALA A 340 23.64 16.00 13.36
N VAL A 341 24.10 15.07 14.20
CA VAL A 341 23.24 14.14 14.96
C VAL A 341 22.49 14.86 16.08
N VAL A 342 23.12 15.84 16.74
CA VAL A 342 22.47 16.64 17.81
C VAL A 342 21.39 17.58 17.24
N ALA A 343 21.57 18.10 16.03
CA ALA A 343 20.58 18.96 15.38
C ALA A 343 19.31 18.20 14.95
N LEU A 344 19.42 16.92 14.56
CA LEU A 344 18.30 16.06 14.19
C LEU A 344 17.46 15.61 15.40
N LEU A 345 18.09 15.39 16.56
CA LEU A 345 17.39 15.00 17.78
C LEU A 345 16.69 16.18 18.47
N GLY A 346 17.22 17.41 18.33
CA GLY A 346 16.62 18.63 18.86
C GLY A 346 15.32 19.06 18.17
N SER A 347 15.18 18.79 16.87
CA SER A 347 13.98 19.13 16.11
C SER A 347 12.79 18.23 16.39
N ALA A 348 13.01 16.97 16.79
CA ALA A 348 11.94 16.03 17.12
C ALA A 348 11.24 16.33 18.47
N VAL A 349 11.92 17.03 19.40
CA VAL A 349 11.36 17.36 20.72
C VAL A 349 10.49 18.63 20.68
N VAL A 350 10.74 19.56 19.75
CA VAL A 350 9.99 20.83 19.64
C VAL A 350 8.61 20.63 18.99
N LEU A 351 8.45 19.62 18.14
CA LEU A 351 7.16 19.33 17.47
C LEU A 351 6.14 18.58 18.37
N ARG A 352 6.51 18.17 19.57
CA ARG A 352 5.63 17.43 20.50
C ARG A 352 4.97 18.32 21.56
N LYS A 353 5.14 19.65 21.50
CA LYS A 353 4.60 20.62 22.47
C LYS A 353 3.77 21.75 21.83
N LYS A 354 3.06 21.47 20.77
CA LYS A 354 1.98 22.32 20.31
C LYS A 354 0.72 21.51 20.04
#